data_d7dd721dc6092be4624f2c5bbc014c22
#
_entry.id   d7dd721dc6092be4624f2c5bbc014c22
#
_cell.length_a   1.000
_cell.length_b   1.000
_cell.length_c   1.000
_cell.angle_alpha   90.00
_cell.angle_beta   90.00
_cell.angle_gamma   90.00
#
_symmetry.space_group_name_H-M   'P 1'
#
loop_
_entity.id
_entity.type
_entity.pdbx_description
1 polymer ?
#
loop_
_entity_poly.entity_id
_entity_poly.type
_entity_poly.pdbx_seq_one_letter_code
_entity_poly.pdbx_strand_id
1 'polypeptide(L)'
;MLRNKSLVLLLALVLVVSFVVAGCGSKKTEQAAPTAPAKEPMTITYNLGTEPETLDPIMHTGKPESTVLGALLEGLTRYDVNHEIKKGSGMAEDWTISPDGLKYVFKLRKNAKWTNGEPVTAHDFEYAWKKLLAKDTASEYAYQLFYLKNGEKYNAGEAKAEEVGVKAVDDYTLEVELEAPTPYFIGLTAFTSLYPVNKKVDQANPDWHTKAETFVGNGPFKLVAWEHQQKLEMVKNPDYWDAATVKLDKVIMTMVESYDTELTMFQNNELDIGENPPLQEVKRLIADGTATVLPDPSTYYYIFNTQKKPFDDVRVRKAFTYAIDRKSIVENVTQAGQKPALAFVPFGFPDATPGADYREVGGDYFKDNDVETAKQLLADAGYPNGKGLPEIEILYNTSEGHKKIAEAIAQMWTTNLGAKVKLTNQEWGVYLDSRDQGNFMVARAGWGPDYADAMTFMDMHVTGGGNNDSFWGNKEYDRLIKIAKENADPAVRIKAMHDAEKIMMDELPVIPIYFYVNVNLYKPSVKNVAVPPFGAYQEFKWAYVQK
;
A
#
# COMPACT_ATOMS: atom_id res chain seq x y z
N MET A 1 -69.56 -26.17 2.00
CA MET A 1 -70.27 -24.88 1.88
C MET A 1 -69.42 -24.05 0.93
N LEU A 2 -69.67 -24.13 -0.26
CA LEU A 2 -70.34 -23.34 -1.33
C LEU A 2 -70.33 -21.82 -1.16
N ARG A 3 -69.88 -21.16 -2.27
CA ARG A 3 -69.89 -19.73 -2.66
C ARG A 3 -68.61 -18.99 -2.41
N ASN A 4 -67.84 -18.48 -3.45
CA ASN A 4 -68.24 -17.89 -4.71
C ASN A 4 -67.14 -18.04 -5.77
N LYS A 5 -67.39 -18.79 -6.81
CA LYS A 5 -66.74 -18.69 -8.11
C LYS A 5 -67.66 -17.80 -9.00
N SER A 6 -67.43 -16.51 -9.05
CA SER A 6 -68.18 -15.63 -10.00
C SER A 6 -67.67 -14.19 -9.89
N LEU A 7 -66.34 -13.93 -10.10
CA LEU A 7 -65.86 -12.56 -10.28
C LEU A 7 -64.56 -12.47 -11.12
N VAL A 8 -64.35 -13.39 -12.07
CA VAL A 8 -63.19 -13.35 -12.96
C VAL A 8 -63.57 -13.36 -14.45
N LEU A 9 -64.83 -13.14 -14.78
CA LEU A 9 -65.31 -13.22 -16.18
C LEU A 9 -65.97 -11.95 -16.72
N LEU A 10 -65.59 -10.74 -16.22
CA LEU A 10 -66.22 -9.50 -16.69
C LEU A 10 -65.22 -8.36 -17.00
N LEU A 11 -63.96 -8.67 -17.32
CA LEU A 11 -62.97 -7.64 -17.71
C LEU A 11 -62.25 -7.94 -19.02
N ALA A 12 -62.83 -8.78 -19.85
CA ALA A 12 -62.24 -9.17 -21.15
C ALA A 12 -63.11 -8.80 -22.38
N LEU A 13 -64.02 -7.84 -22.26
CA LEU A 13 -64.95 -7.52 -23.39
C LEU A 13 -65.22 -6.02 -23.61
N VAL A 14 -64.24 -5.12 -23.39
CA VAL A 14 -64.35 -3.70 -23.77
C VAL A 14 -63.07 -3.20 -24.37
N LEU A 15 -62.61 -3.81 -25.44
CA LEU A 15 -61.48 -3.27 -26.23
C LEU A 15 -61.50 -3.75 -27.70
N VAL A 16 -62.68 -3.83 -28.29
CA VAL A 16 -62.82 -3.91 -29.75
C VAL A 16 -64.05 -3.09 -30.09
N VAL A 17 -63.93 -1.85 -30.44
CA VAL A 17 -64.69 -1.03 -31.40
C VAL A 17 -64.24 0.42 -31.19
N SER A 18 -63.30 0.92 -31.96
CA SER A 18 -63.16 2.30 -32.38
C SER A 18 -62.08 2.42 -33.44
N PHE A 19 -62.31 1.84 -34.57
CA PHE A 19 -61.67 2.28 -35.82
C PHE A 19 -62.84 2.63 -36.78
N VAL A 20 -62.90 3.88 -37.15
CA VAL A 20 -63.10 4.40 -38.48
C VAL A 20 -63.44 5.91 -38.43
N VAL A 21 -62.77 6.64 -39.33
CA VAL A 21 -63.06 7.98 -39.93
C VAL A 21 -62.14 9.08 -39.33
N ALA A 22 -61.28 9.51 -40.07
CA ALA A 22 -61.02 10.36 -41.16
C ALA A 22 -59.70 11.10 -41.03
N GLY A 23 -58.95 11.12 -42.04
CA GLY A 23 -58.69 12.31 -42.76
C GLY A 23 -57.21 12.67 -42.96
N CYS A 24 -56.79 12.61 -44.16
CA CYS A 24 -55.57 13.05 -44.81
C CYS A 24 -54.78 14.20 -44.09
N GLY A 25 -53.48 13.94 -43.83
CA GLY A 25 -52.52 14.93 -43.51
C GLY A 25 -51.13 14.31 -43.47
N SER A 26 -50.46 14.19 -44.64
CA SER A 26 -49.11 13.66 -44.77
C SER A 26 -48.11 14.59 -44.09
N LYS A 27 -47.74 14.27 -42.82
CA LYS A 27 -46.45 14.65 -42.24
C LYS A 27 -45.56 13.40 -42.22
N LYS A 28 -44.47 13.42 -42.99
CA LYS A 28 -43.38 12.45 -42.90
C LYS A 28 -42.93 12.39 -41.43
N THR A 29 -43.29 11.32 -40.74
CA THR A 29 -42.64 10.96 -39.49
C THR A 29 -41.24 10.46 -39.88
N GLU A 30 -40.22 11.25 -39.62
CA GLU A 30 -38.85 10.77 -39.60
C GLU A 30 -38.80 9.63 -38.60
N GLN A 31 -38.65 8.43 -39.11
CA GLN A 31 -38.33 7.25 -38.30
C GLN A 31 -36.96 7.51 -37.72
N ALA A 32 -36.87 7.79 -36.40
CA ALA A 32 -35.60 7.82 -35.71
C ALA A 32 -34.83 6.54 -36.01
N ALA A 33 -33.64 6.68 -36.56
CA ALA A 33 -32.75 5.55 -36.79
C ALA A 33 -32.59 4.77 -35.50
N PRO A 34 -32.51 3.43 -35.53
CA PRO A 34 -32.28 2.63 -34.35
C PRO A 34 -30.96 3.14 -33.73
N THR A 35 -31.02 3.69 -32.53
CA THR A 35 -29.84 3.99 -31.72
C THR A 35 -29.04 2.69 -31.60
N ALA A 36 -27.81 2.70 -32.10
CA ALA A 36 -26.89 1.59 -31.88
C ALA A 36 -26.91 1.24 -30.39
N PRO A 37 -26.90 -0.03 -30.00
CA PRO A 37 -26.86 -0.41 -28.58
C PRO A 37 -25.70 0.31 -27.93
N ALA A 38 -25.96 0.98 -26.81
CA ALA A 38 -24.93 1.65 -26.05
C ALA A 38 -23.84 0.60 -25.74
N LYS A 39 -22.60 0.94 -26.08
CA LYS A 39 -21.44 0.07 -25.79
C LYS A 39 -21.41 -0.18 -24.28
N GLU A 40 -21.45 -1.44 -23.86
CA GLU A 40 -21.29 -1.77 -22.45
C GLU A 40 -19.98 -1.18 -21.92
N PRO A 41 -19.98 -0.55 -20.74
CA PRO A 41 -18.80 0.05 -20.16
C PRO A 41 -17.71 -1.01 -19.93
N MET A 42 -16.48 -0.67 -20.24
CA MET A 42 -15.32 -1.52 -19.97
C MET A 42 -14.99 -1.40 -18.48
N THR A 43 -15.36 -2.41 -17.71
CA THR A 43 -15.25 -2.42 -16.24
C THR A 43 -14.29 -3.50 -15.79
N ILE A 44 -13.50 -3.22 -14.76
CA ILE A 44 -12.76 -4.21 -13.95
C ILE A 44 -13.32 -4.17 -12.54
N THR A 45 -13.64 -5.34 -12.00
CA THR A 45 -13.95 -5.55 -10.59
C THR A 45 -12.77 -6.25 -9.91
N TYR A 46 -12.21 -5.58 -8.90
CA TYR A 46 -11.04 -6.01 -8.14
C TYR A 46 -11.38 -6.12 -6.66
N ASN A 47 -10.84 -7.12 -5.96
CA ASN A 47 -11.00 -7.19 -4.51
C ASN A 47 -9.83 -6.50 -3.81
N LEU A 48 -10.09 -5.37 -3.15
CA LEU A 48 -9.11 -4.66 -2.31
C LEU A 48 -8.85 -5.40 -0.99
N GLY A 49 -9.81 -6.20 -0.55
CA GLY A 49 -9.70 -7.09 0.62
C GLY A 49 -9.96 -6.44 1.97
N THR A 50 -9.94 -5.13 2.07
CA THR A 50 -10.21 -4.40 3.32
C THR A 50 -10.72 -2.99 3.04
N GLU A 51 -11.32 -2.35 4.04
CA GLU A 51 -11.63 -0.92 4.03
C GLU A 51 -10.33 -0.12 4.12
N PRO A 52 -10.07 0.88 3.23
CA PRO A 52 -8.99 1.84 3.42
C PRO A 52 -9.23 2.67 4.70
N GLU A 53 -8.20 2.85 5.51
CA GLU A 53 -8.27 3.68 6.71
C GLU A 53 -8.60 5.14 6.37
N THR A 54 -7.94 5.67 5.34
CA THR A 54 -8.13 7.05 4.86
C THR A 54 -7.81 7.16 3.37
N LEU A 55 -8.39 8.14 2.68
CA LEU A 55 -7.96 8.56 1.35
C LEU A 55 -7.26 9.94 1.36
N ASP A 56 -6.78 10.40 2.52
CA ASP A 56 -5.83 11.52 2.58
C ASP A 56 -4.43 11.03 2.23
N PRO A 57 -3.81 11.48 1.12
CA PRO A 57 -2.48 11.04 0.74
C PRO A 57 -1.39 11.39 1.77
N ILE A 58 -1.64 12.37 2.63
CA ILE A 58 -0.69 12.81 3.66
C ILE A 58 -0.70 11.90 4.89
N MET A 59 -1.83 11.24 5.17
CA MET A 59 -2.06 10.51 6.42
C MET A 59 -2.00 8.98 6.25
N HIS A 60 -2.19 8.45 5.03
CA HIS A 60 -2.22 7.01 4.82
C HIS A 60 -0.87 6.34 5.03
N THR A 61 -0.87 5.08 5.45
CA THR A 61 0.34 4.25 5.60
C THR A 61 0.27 2.90 4.89
N GLY A 62 -0.91 2.50 4.39
CA GLY A 62 -1.14 1.16 3.87
C GLY A 62 -1.13 1.02 2.34
N LYS A 63 -0.86 -0.20 1.86
CA LYS A 63 -1.00 -0.56 0.44
C LYS A 63 -2.44 -0.48 -0.08
N PRO A 64 -3.49 -0.81 0.71
CA PRO A 64 -4.87 -0.60 0.26
C PRO A 64 -5.15 0.86 -0.13
N GLU A 65 -4.77 1.80 0.73
CA GLU A 65 -4.89 3.24 0.51
C GLU A 65 -4.12 3.67 -0.73
N SER A 66 -2.84 3.26 -0.84
CA SER A 66 -1.98 3.57 -1.98
C SER A 66 -2.56 3.07 -3.31
N THR A 67 -3.23 1.91 -3.30
CA THR A 67 -3.87 1.34 -4.49
C THR A 67 -5.05 2.20 -4.97
N VAL A 68 -5.88 2.68 -4.04
CA VAL A 68 -7.00 3.58 -4.35
C VAL A 68 -6.47 4.95 -4.76
N LEU A 69 -5.53 5.51 -4.00
CA LEU A 69 -4.94 6.83 -4.27
C LEU A 69 -4.20 6.87 -5.61
N GLY A 70 -3.48 5.79 -5.99
CA GLY A 70 -2.83 5.67 -7.30
C GLY A 70 -3.81 5.75 -8.47
N ALA A 71 -5.07 5.32 -8.28
CA ALA A 71 -6.13 5.47 -9.28
C ALA A 71 -6.78 6.87 -9.28
N LEU A 72 -6.83 7.56 -8.13
CA LEU A 72 -7.56 8.82 -7.96
C LEU A 72 -6.67 10.07 -8.06
N LEU A 73 -5.36 9.93 -7.83
CA LEU A 73 -4.39 11.03 -7.79
C LEU A 73 -3.21 10.78 -8.74
N GLU A 74 -2.43 11.84 -8.97
CA GLU A 74 -1.22 11.82 -9.79
C GLU A 74 -0.13 12.64 -9.13
N GLY A 75 1.05 12.01 -8.90
CA GLY A 75 2.24 12.65 -8.34
C GLY A 75 3.07 13.42 -9.38
N LEU A 76 4.23 13.93 -8.96
CA LEU A 76 5.18 14.57 -9.89
C LEU A 76 5.64 13.57 -10.95
N THR A 77 5.90 12.33 -10.55
CA THR A 77 6.29 11.23 -11.43
C THR A 77 5.39 10.02 -11.20
N ARG A 78 5.45 9.03 -12.12
CA ARG A 78 4.75 7.75 -12.02
C ARG A 78 5.60 6.65 -12.65
N TYR A 79 5.64 5.48 -12.05
CA TYR A 79 6.21 4.28 -12.66
C TYR A 79 5.32 3.80 -13.81
N ASP A 80 5.92 3.41 -14.93
CA ASP A 80 5.19 2.78 -16.04
C ASP A 80 5.06 1.25 -15.85
N VAL A 81 4.43 0.58 -16.80
CA VAL A 81 4.24 -0.89 -16.77
C VAL A 81 5.56 -1.70 -16.79
N ASN A 82 6.69 -1.07 -17.07
CA ASN A 82 8.02 -1.65 -17.05
C ASN A 82 8.78 -1.25 -15.77
N HIS A 83 8.12 -0.61 -14.83
CA HIS A 83 8.70 -0.10 -13.57
C HIS A 83 9.78 0.99 -13.80
N GLU A 84 9.62 1.79 -14.84
CA GLU A 84 10.50 2.90 -15.14
C GLU A 84 9.81 4.26 -14.92
N ILE A 85 10.57 5.23 -14.41
CA ILE A 85 10.13 6.63 -14.36
C ILE A 85 10.75 7.38 -15.52
N LYS A 86 9.91 8.00 -16.35
CA LYS A 86 10.33 8.84 -17.47
C LYS A 86 9.84 10.27 -17.28
N LYS A 87 10.56 11.24 -17.87
CA LYS A 87 10.07 12.61 -17.97
C LYS A 87 8.71 12.60 -18.65
N GLY A 88 7.76 13.31 -18.08
CA GLY A 88 6.38 13.30 -18.55
C GLY A 88 5.53 12.12 -18.09
N SER A 89 6.00 11.26 -17.18
CA SER A 89 5.23 10.11 -16.67
C SER A 89 4.10 10.51 -15.71
N GLY A 90 4.25 11.65 -15.01
CA GLY A 90 3.27 12.20 -14.06
C GLY A 90 3.00 13.69 -14.32
N MET A 91 2.77 14.45 -13.27
CA MET A 91 2.50 15.89 -13.33
C MET A 91 3.69 16.71 -13.86
N ALA A 92 4.94 16.24 -13.65
CA ALA A 92 6.13 16.88 -14.19
C ALA A 92 6.35 16.46 -15.65
N GLU A 93 6.25 17.40 -16.59
CA GLU A 93 6.61 17.17 -18.00
C GLU A 93 8.12 17.02 -18.18
N ASP A 94 8.89 17.77 -17.39
CA ASP A 94 10.35 17.79 -17.42
C ASP A 94 10.90 18.17 -16.04
N TRP A 95 12.16 17.81 -15.79
CA TRP A 95 12.91 18.28 -14.64
C TRP A 95 14.40 18.38 -14.94
N THR A 96 15.07 19.26 -14.20
CA THR A 96 16.52 19.36 -14.20
C THR A 96 17.07 19.14 -12.80
N ILE A 97 18.28 18.60 -12.74
CA ILE A 97 19.01 18.34 -11.50
C ILE A 97 20.33 19.10 -11.59
N SER A 98 20.68 19.84 -10.53
CA SER A 98 21.97 20.54 -10.47
C SER A 98 23.13 19.54 -10.44
N PRO A 99 24.34 19.93 -10.88
CA PRO A 99 25.50 19.03 -10.93
C PRO A 99 25.91 18.44 -9.57
N ASP A 100 25.60 19.12 -8.47
CA ASP A 100 25.82 18.65 -7.10
C ASP A 100 24.70 17.73 -6.58
N GLY A 101 23.62 17.53 -7.36
CA GLY A 101 22.49 16.69 -6.98
C GLY A 101 21.57 17.27 -5.91
N LEU A 102 21.74 18.55 -5.53
CA LEU A 102 21.00 19.17 -4.45
C LEU A 102 19.75 19.93 -4.89
N LYS A 103 19.72 20.45 -6.12
CA LYS A 103 18.58 21.24 -6.60
C LYS A 103 17.87 20.57 -7.76
N TYR A 104 16.56 20.42 -7.62
CA TYR A 104 15.64 19.93 -8.64
C TYR A 104 14.70 21.04 -9.07
N VAL A 105 14.44 21.17 -10.36
CA VAL A 105 13.45 22.08 -10.90
C VAL A 105 12.48 21.30 -11.78
N PHE A 106 11.26 21.11 -11.30
CA PHE A 106 10.19 20.42 -12.03
C PHE A 106 9.36 21.41 -12.82
N LYS A 107 9.12 21.11 -14.10
CA LYS A 107 8.19 21.83 -14.98
C LYS A 107 6.88 21.05 -15.07
N LEU A 108 5.81 21.63 -14.55
CA LEU A 108 4.51 20.97 -14.46
C LEU A 108 3.68 21.17 -15.72
N ARG A 109 2.77 20.23 -15.98
CA ARG A 109 1.76 20.30 -17.04
C ARG A 109 0.80 21.45 -16.81
N LYS A 110 0.47 22.15 -17.90
CA LYS A 110 -0.52 23.24 -17.86
C LYS A 110 -1.95 22.76 -18.15
N ASN A 111 -2.11 21.54 -18.65
CA ASN A 111 -3.39 20.96 -19.04
C ASN A 111 -3.99 20.02 -17.97
N ALA A 112 -3.35 19.86 -16.83
CA ALA A 112 -3.86 19.02 -15.74
C ALA A 112 -4.87 19.79 -14.89
N LYS A 113 -5.95 19.09 -14.53
CA LYS A 113 -7.03 19.64 -13.71
C LYS A 113 -7.40 18.71 -12.56
N TRP A 114 -7.83 19.30 -11.50
CA TRP A 114 -8.58 18.64 -10.46
C TRP A 114 -9.99 18.25 -10.94
N THR A 115 -10.61 17.24 -10.36
CA THR A 115 -11.97 16.79 -10.72
C THR A 115 -13.06 17.84 -10.45
N ASN A 116 -12.75 18.91 -9.70
CA ASN A 116 -13.61 20.09 -9.53
C ASN A 116 -13.43 21.14 -10.64
N GLY A 117 -12.53 20.89 -11.62
CA GLY A 117 -12.26 21.77 -12.78
C GLY A 117 -11.16 22.81 -12.57
N GLU A 118 -10.64 22.98 -11.37
CA GLU A 118 -9.50 23.88 -11.10
C GLU A 118 -8.20 23.32 -11.69
N PRO A 119 -7.22 24.19 -12.11
CA PRO A 119 -5.91 23.72 -12.55
C PRO A 119 -5.13 23.11 -11.39
N VAL A 120 -4.34 22.06 -11.66
CA VAL A 120 -3.32 21.55 -10.73
C VAL A 120 -2.07 22.40 -10.89
N THR A 121 -1.53 22.90 -9.79
CA THR A 121 -0.40 23.82 -9.79
C THR A 121 0.74 23.38 -8.89
N ALA A 122 1.90 24.00 -9.03
CA ALA A 122 3.05 23.79 -8.15
C ALA A 122 2.74 24.17 -6.69
N HIS A 123 1.79 25.08 -6.47
CA HIS A 123 1.35 25.48 -5.14
C HIS A 123 0.63 24.36 -4.39
N ASP A 124 -0.03 23.42 -5.09
CA ASP A 124 -0.69 22.26 -4.49
C ASP A 124 0.35 21.27 -3.94
N PHE A 125 1.47 21.09 -4.64
CA PHE A 125 2.60 20.26 -4.18
C PHE A 125 3.33 20.91 -3.01
N GLU A 126 3.65 22.22 -3.11
CA GLU A 126 4.29 22.94 -2.01
C GLU A 126 3.43 22.87 -0.74
N TYR A 127 2.12 23.05 -0.87
CA TYR A 127 1.19 22.96 0.22
C TYR A 127 1.17 21.56 0.84
N ALA A 128 0.98 20.51 0.02
CA ALA A 128 0.91 19.13 0.48
C ALA A 128 2.19 18.70 1.22
N TRP A 129 3.36 19.00 0.67
CA TRP A 129 4.63 18.61 1.27
C TRP A 129 4.93 19.35 2.58
N LYS A 130 4.58 20.64 2.65
CA LYS A 130 4.70 21.40 3.91
C LYS A 130 3.70 20.94 4.95
N LYS A 131 2.47 20.57 4.55
CA LYS A 131 1.47 19.98 5.46
C LYS A 131 1.92 18.61 5.98
N LEU A 132 2.45 17.74 5.12
CA LEU A 132 3.00 16.44 5.52
C LEU A 132 4.14 16.59 6.54
N LEU A 133 5.01 17.60 6.36
CA LEU A 133 6.09 17.89 7.29
C LEU A 133 5.65 18.61 8.56
N ALA A 134 4.47 19.22 8.59
CA ALA A 134 4.05 20.02 9.74
C ALA A 134 3.88 19.12 10.98
N LYS A 135 4.48 19.53 12.11
CA LYS A 135 4.42 18.77 13.36
C LYS A 135 2.98 18.45 13.80
N ASP A 136 2.09 19.42 13.65
CA ASP A 136 0.67 19.30 14.07
C ASP A 136 -0.11 18.34 13.16
N THR A 137 0.37 18.05 11.94
CA THR A 137 -0.22 17.04 11.06
C THR A 137 0.02 15.62 11.59
N ALA A 138 1.15 15.41 12.29
CA ALA A 138 1.56 14.13 12.86
C ALA A 138 1.57 12.98 11.82
N SER A 139 1.92 13.28 10.56
CA SER A 139 2.05 12.26 9.52
C SER A 139 3.19 11.30 9.85
N GLU A 140 2.93 10.00 9.85
CA GLU A 140 3.94 8.97 10.06
C GLU A 140 5.00 8.97 8.96
N TYR A 141 4.65 9.42 7.73
CA TYR A 141 5.56 9.55 6.60
C TYR A 141 6.27 10.92 6.51
N ALA A 142 6.21 11.77 7.54
CA ALA A 142 6.94 13.04 7.54
C ALA A 142 8.44 12.86 7.23
N TYR A 143 9.06 11.76 7.71
CA TYR A 143 10.49 11.47 7.49
C TYR A 143 10.87 11.26 6.02
N GLN A 144 9.91 10.93 5.14
CA GLN A 144 10.13 10.81 3.70
C GLN A 144 10.46 12.16 3.03
N LEU A 145 10.18 13.27 3.70
CA LEU A 145 10.57 14.62 3.26
C LEU A 145 11.67 15.26 4.13
N PHE A 146 12.31 14.51 5.03
CA PHE A 146 13.51 15.00 5.76
C PHE A 146 14.72 15.14 4.84
N TYR A 147 14.65 14.60 3.63
CA TYR A 147 15.60 14.86 2.56
C TYR A 147 15.57 16.32 2.05
N LEU A 148 14.46 17.02 2.21
CA LEU A 148 14.35 18.42 1.85
C LEU A 148 15.18 19.28 2.83
N LYS A 149 15.83 20.29 2.32
CA LYS A 149 16.50 21.30 3.13
C LYS A 149 15.55 21.81 4.23
N ASN A 150 16.02 21.79 5.47
CA ASN A 150 15.26 22.12 6.67
C ASN A 150 13.96 21.30 6.89
N GLY A 151 13.72 20.19 6.17
CA GLY A 151 12.52 19.37 6.33
C GLY A 151 12.39 18.79 7.74
N GLU A 152 13.44 18.12 8.24
CA GLU A 152 13.50 17.57 9.58
C GLU A 152 13.40 18.67 10.66
N LYS A 153 14.10 19.79 10.47
CA LYS A 153 14.06 20.93 11.41
C LYS A 153 12.66 21.55 11.49
N TYR A 154 11.97 21.65 10.35
CA TYR A 154 10.59 22.15 10.34
C TYR A 154 9.64 21.21 11.07
N ASN A 155 9.76 19.90 10.85
CA ASN A 155 8.98 18.90 11.58
C ASN A 155 9.27 18.94 13.10
N ALA A 156 10.53 19.16 13.50
CA ALA A 156 10.91 19.33 14.90
C ALA A 156 10.43 20.66 15.53
N GLY A 157 9.99 21.62 14.70
CA GLY A 157 9.62 22.97 15.14
C GLY A 157 10.81 23.94 15.29
N GLU A 158 11.97 23.61 14.69
CA GLU A 158 13.23 24.39 14.75
C GLU A 158 13.41 25.30 13.52
N ALA A 159 12.59 25.12 12.47
CA ALA A 159 12.58 25.97 11.27
C ALA A 159 11.15 26.36 10.92
N LYS A 160 10.99 27.39 10.07
CA LYS A 160 9.70 27.84 9.56
C LYS A 160 9.37 27.16 8.22
N ALA A 161 8.08 27.09 7.86
CA ALA A 161 7.60 26.51 6.61
C ALA A 161 8.23 27.18 5.37
N GLU A 162 8.53 28.49 5.43
CA GLU A 162 9.15 29.23 4.32
C GLU A 162 10.62 28.85 4.10
N GLU A 163 11.27 28.22 5.07
CA GLU A 163 12.67 27.81 5.03
C GLU A 163 12.85 26.38 4.50
N VAL A 164 11.73 25.64 4.34
CA VAL A 164 11.74 24.27 3.77
C VAL A 164 12.09 24.32 2.29
N GLY A 165 12.96 23.43 1.85
CA GLY A 165 13.49 23.32 0.50
C GLY A 165 12.46 22.89 -0.56
N VAL A 166 11.22 23.37 -0.50
CA VAL A 166 10.20 23.21 -1.54
C VAL A 166 9.48 24.53 -1.77
N LYS A 167 9.43 24.98 -3.06
CA LYS A 167 8.85 26.27 -3.41
C LYS A 167 8.22 26.26 -4.80
N ALA A 168 6.97 26.67 -4.91
CA ALA A 168 6.35 27.05 -6.16
C ALA A 168 6.89 28.43 -6.59
N VAL A 169 7.67 28.47 -7.67
CA VAL A 169 8.25 29.70 -8.23
C VAL A 169 7.19 30.45 -9.04
N ASP A 170 6.38 29.69 -9.73
CA ASP A 170 5.16 30.09 -10.44
C ASP A 170 4.16 28.91 -10.43
N ASP A 171 2.99 29.08 -11.05
CA ASP A 171 1.94 28.04 -11.06
C ASP A 171 2.41 26.69 -11.62
N TYR A 172 3.46 26.66 -12.44
CA TYR A 172 3.90 25.45 -13.16
C TYR A 172 5.39 25.14 -12.98
N THR A 173 6.06 25.78 -12.03
CA THR A 173 7.46 25.53 -11.71
C THR A 173 7.61 25.27 -10.22
N LEU A 174 8.01 24.05 -9.88
CA LEU A 174 8.34 23.65 -8.51
C LEU A 174 9.86 23.52 -8.38
N GLU A 175 10.46 24.30 -7.50
CA GLU A 175 11.86 24.14 -7.08
C GLU A 175 11.93 23.32 -5.79
N VAL A 176 12.89 22.37 -5.76
CA VAL A 176 13.17 21.54 -4.59
C VAL A 176 14.67 21.60 -4.31
N GLU A 177 15.02 21.85 -3.05
CA GLU A 177 16.40 21.84 -2.54
C GLU A 177 16.54 20.77 -1.46
N LEU A 178 17.54 19.89 -1.59
CA LEU A 178 17.80 18.79 -0.67
C LEU A 178 18.91 19.15 0.33
N GLU A 179 18.92 18.50 1.50
CA GLU A 179 20.02 18.59 2.47
C GLU A 179 21.28 17.87 1.97
N ALA A 180 21.11 16.77 1.24
CA ALA A 180 22.19 15.97 0.68
C ALA A 180 21.76 15.35 -0.66
N PRO A 181 22.71 14.96 -1.54
CA PRO A 181 22.39 14.27 -2.78
C PRO A 181 21.70 12.93 -2.49
N THR A 182 20.47 12.77 -2.98
CA THR A 182 19.61 11.61 -2.73
C THR A 182 19.32 10.90 -4.05
N PRO A 183 20.03 9.80 -4.38
CA PRO A 183 19.94 9.15 -5.70
C PRO A 183 18.53 8.65 -6.06
N TYR A 184 17.72 8.30 -5.07
CA TYR A 184 16.36 7.77 -5.22
C TYR A 184 15.27 8.85 -5.13
N PHE A 185 15.61 10.14 -5.04
CA PHE A 185 14.63 11.22 -4.84
C PHE A 185 13.58 11.28 -5.95
N ILE A 186 13.95 11.05 -7.21
CA ILE A 186 12.98 10.98 -8.32
C ILE A 186 11.99 9.82 -8.11
N GLY A 187 12.45 8.65 -7.64
CA GLY A 187 11.59 7.53 -7.27
C GLY A 187 10.60 7.90 -6.16
N LEU A 188 11.11 8.60 -5.15
CA LEU A 188 10.29 9.06 -4.02
C LEU A 188 9.16 10.02 -4.48
N THR A 189 9.35 10.81 -5.55
CA THR A 189 8.29 11.70 -6.07
C THR A 189 7.12 10.95 -6.74
N ALA A 190 7.20 9.63 -6.90
CA ALA A 190 6.10 8.77 -7.35
C ALA A 190 5.34 8.14 -6.16
N PHE A 191 5.82 8.29 -4.95
CA PHE A 191 5.18 7.73 -3.75
C PHE A 191 3.91 8.50 -3.39
N THR A 192 2.85 7.77 -3.06
CA THR A 192 1.50 8.34 -2.89
C THR A 192 1.38 9.38 -1.79
N SER A 193 2.17 9.28 -0.72
CA SER A 193 2.18 10.30 0.35
C SER A 193 2.75 11.65 -0.11
N LEU A 194 3.46 11.68 -1.24
CA LEU A 194 4.00 12.91 -1.84
C LEU A 194 3.09 13.47 -2.95
N TYR A 195 1.90 12.93 -3.11
CA TYR A 195 0.94 13.44 -4.09
C TYR A 195 0.40 14.81 -3.68
N PRO A 196 -0.06 15.63 -4.63
CA PRO A 196 -0.58 16.97 -4.34
C PRO A 196 -1.95 16.88 -3.66
N VAL A 197 -2.27 17.89 -2.86
CA VAL A 197 -3.58 18.10 -2.26
C VAL A 197 -4.13 19.45 -2.72
N ASN A 198 -5.41 19.48 -3.13
CA ASN A 198 -6.05 20.75 -3.47
C ASN A 198 -6.19 21.61 -2.21
N LYS A 199 -5.32 22.62 -2.10
CA LYS A 199 -5.23 23.50 -0.93
C LYS A 199 -6.56 24.12 -0.53
N LYS A 200 -7.36 24.57 -1.51
CA LYS A 200 -8.64 25.25 -1.23
C LYS A 200 -9.67 24.28 -0.67
N VAL A 201 -9.72 23.07 -1.23
CA VAL A 201 -10.64 22.02 -0.78
C VAL A 201 -10.29 21.59 0.62
N ASP A 202 -9.02 21.29 0.88
CA ASP A 202 -8.54 20.83 2.18
C ASP A 202 -8.76 21.89 3.28
N GLN A 203 -8.48 23.16 2.99
CA GLN A 203 -8.71 24.25 3.95
C GLN A 203 -10.20 24.55 4.19
N ALA A 204 -11.06 24.30 3.20
CA ALA A 204 -12.51 24.53 3.33
C ALA A 204 -13.23 23.35 4.02
N ASN A 205 -12.74 22.15 3.86
CA ASN A 205 -13.30 20.92 4.42
C ASN A 205 -12.17 19.94 4.77
N PRO A 206 -11.70 19.87 6.02
CA PRO A 206 -10.67 18.91 6.43
C PRO A 206 -11.04 17.45 6.19
N ASP A 207 -12.33 17.11 6.14
CA ASP A 207 -12.84 15.75 5.91
C ASP A 207 -13.11 15.46 4.42
N TRP A 208 -12.53 16.24 3.50
CA TRP A 208 -12.76 16.13 2.04
C TRP A 208 -12.50 14.72 1.50
N HIS A 209 -11.60 13.98 2.13
CA HIS A 209 -11.11 12.67 1.72
C HIS A 209 -11.97 11.48 2.23
N THR A 210 -13.03 11.73 3.00
CA THR A 210 -13.81 10.68 3.67
C THR A 210 -15.05 10.24 2.91
N LYS A 211 -15.43 10.94 1.83
CA LYS A 211 -16.66 10.67 1.04
C LYS A 211 -16.44 10.91 -0.45
N ALA A 212 -17.12 10.13 -1.27
CA ALA A 212 -17.04 10.26 -2.72
C ALA A 212 -17.47 11.65 -3.22
N GLU A 213 -18.49 12.27 -2.60
CA GLU A 213 -19.03 13.55 -3.00
C GLU A 213 -18.09 14.73 -2.73
N THR A 214 -17.19 14.58 -1.75
CA THR A 214 -16.23 15.61 -1.36
C THR A 214 -14.83 15.36 -1.87
N PHE A 215 -14.54 14.14 -2.34
CA PHE A 215 -13.22 13.78 -2.81
C PHE A 215 -12.85 14.51 -4.11
N VAL A 216 -11.70 15.17 -4.12
CA VAL A 216 -11.15 15.89 -5.27
C VAL A 216 -9.79 15.33 -5.63
N GLY A 217 -9.71 14.69 -6.80
CA GLY A 217 -8.50 14.06 -7.33
C GLY A 217 -8.04 14.69 -8.65
N ASN A 218 -6.83 14.33 -9.08
CA ASN A 218 -6.24 14.74 -10.36
C ASN A 218 -5.76 13.54 -11.19
N GLY A 219 -6.15 12.33 -10.80
CA GLY A 219 -5.72 11.07 -11.39
C GLY A 219 -6.57 10.56 -12.55
N PRO A 220 -6.25 9.35 -13.04
CA PRO A 220 -6.91 8.71 -14.19
C PRO A 220 -8.39 8.39 -13.95
N PHE A 221 -8.81 8.22 -12.71
CA PHE A 221 -10.19 7.94 -12.34
C PHE A 221 -10.72 8.97 -11.34
N LYS A 222 -12.06 9.03 -11.25
CA LYS A 222 -12.82 9.86 -10.33
C LYS A 222 -13.66 8.96 -9.44
N LEU A 223 -13.58 9.17 -8.12
CA LEU A 223 -14.42 8.48 -7.15
C LEU A 223 -15.87 8.94 -7.30
N VAL A 224 -16.81 7.99 -7.43
CA VAL A 224 -18.24 8.29 -7.62
C VAL A 224 -19.13 7.63 -6.58
N ALA A 225 -18.67 6.59 -5.91
CA ALA A 225 -19.33 5.98 -4.77
C ALA A 225 -18.31 5.37 -3.82
N TRP A 226 -18.57 5.49 -2.53
CA TRP A 226 -17.86 4.79 -1.48
C TRP A 226 -18.89 4.26 -0.47
N GLU A 227 -19.20 2.98 -0.61
CA GLU A 227 -20.05 2.24 0.30
C GLU A 227 -19.14 1.55 1.32
N HIS A 228 -18.95 2.19 2.47
CA HIS A 228 -18.02 1.74 3.51
C HIS A 228 -18.20 0.27 3.85
N GLN A 229 -17.09 -0.44 4.01
CA GLN A 229 -17.00 -1.88 4.27
C GLN A 229 -17.62 -2.77 3.17
N GLN A 230 -17.92 -2.22 1.99
CA GLN A 230 -18.47 -2.97 0.87
C GLN A 230 -17.67 -2.76 -0.41
N LYS A 231 -17.61 -1.51 -0.92
CA LYS A 231 -16.93 -1.21 -2.18
C LYS A 231 -16.66 0.28 -2.41
N LEU A 232 -15.70 0.53 -3.26
CA LEU A 232 -15.45 1.82 -3.94
C LEU A 232 -15.80 1.67 -5.43
N GLU A 233 -16.42 2.70 -6.02
CA GLU A 233 -16.62 2.78 -7.45
C GLU A 233 -15.95 4.02 -8.03
N MET A 234 -15.14 3.82 -9.05
CA MET A 234 -14.41 4.86 -9.74
C MET A 234 -14.72 4.80 -11.23
N VAL A 235 -14.94 5.96 -11.86
CA VAL A 235 -15.14 6.09 -13.29
C VAL A 235 -13.99 6.83 -13.94
N LYS A 236 -13.75 6.59 -15.22
CA LYS A 236 -12.74 7.33 -15.99
C LYS A 236 -12.90 8.83 -15.79
N ASN A 237 -11.81 9.51 -15.48
CA ASN A 237 -11.76 10.96 -15.39
C ASN A 237 -11.54 11.55 -16.79
N PRO A 238 -12.54 12.21 -17.40
CA PRO A 238 -12.40 12.77 -18.74
C PRO A 238 -11.48 13.99 -18.78
N ASP A 239 -11.27 14.66 -17.64
CA ASP A 239 -10.40 15.83 -17.50
C ASP A 239 -8.96 15.48 -17.10
N TYR A 240 -8.66 14.18 -16.94
CA TYR A 240 -7.30 13.72 -16.69
C TYR A 240 -6.39 14.05 -17.87
N TRP A 241 -5.20 14.59 -17.62
CA TRP A 241 -4.30 15.08 -18.66
C TRP A 241 -3.95 14.02 -19.73
N ASP A 242 -3.93 12.74 -19.35
CA ASP A 242 -3.65 11.59 -20.23
C ASP A 242 -4.90 10.67 -20.36
N ALA A 243 -6.09 11.25 -20.39
CA ALA A 243 -7.34 10.51 -20.51
C ALA A 243 -7.39 9.58 -21.74
N ALA A 244 -6.65 9.88 -22.80
CA ALA A 244 -6.57 9.07 -24.01
C ALA A 244 -5.93 7.68 -23.75
N THR A 245 -5.01 7.57 -22.81
CA THR A 245 -4.37 6.32 -22.40
C THR A 245 -5.32 5.43 -21.60
N VAL A 246 -6.20 6.01 -20.79
CA VAL A 246 -7.15 5.28 -19.93
C VAL A 246 -8.24 4.66 -20.78
N LYS A 247 -8.28 3.32 -20.81
CA LYS A 247 -9.25 2.55 -21.63
C LYS A 247 -10.45 2.07 -20.84
N LEU A 248 -10.29 1.84 -19.53
CA LEU A 248 -11.39 1.44 -18.67
C LEU A 248 -12.38 2.59 -18.49
N ASP A 249 -13.66 2.27 -18.55
CA ASP A 249 -14.74 3.21 -18.22
C ASP A 249 -14.99 3.24 -16.70
N LYS A 250 -14.74 2.11 -16.00
CA LYS A 250 -15.03 1.96 -14.58
C LYS A 250 -14.08 0.96 -13.91
N VAL A 251 -13.75 1.23 -12.64
CA VAL A 251 -13.11 0.28 -11.71
C VAL A 251 -13.99 0.17 -10.47
N ILE A 252 -14.27 -1.06 -10.05
CA ILE A 252 -14.97 -1.35 -8.79
C ILE A 252 -13.99 -2.08 -7.89
N MET A 253 -13.79 -1.61 -6.67
CA MET A 253 -12.97 -2.26 -5.66
C MET A 253 -13.85 -2.75 -4.53
N THR A 254 -13.95 -4.08 -4.34
CA THR A 254 -14.70 -4.70 -3.24
C THR A 254 -13.81 -4.86 -2.01
N MET A 255 -14.41 -5.05 -0.83
CA MET A 255 -13.73 -5.15 0.46
C MET A 255 -14.01 -6.50 1.13
N VAL A 256 -13.84 -7.59 0.37
CA VAL A 256 -14.14 -8.95 0.84
C VAL A 256 -12.91 -9.53 1.54
N GLU A 257 -12.98 -9.73 2.86
CA GLU A 257 -11.88 -10.25 3.68
C GLU A 257 -11.71 -11.77 3.59
N SER A 258 -12.79 -12.52 3.26
CA SER A 258 -12.75 -13.98 3.20
C SER A 258 -12.13 -14.46 1.89
N TYR A 259 -11.02 -15.19 1.98
CA TYR A 259 -10.31 -15.77 0.83
C TYR A 259 -11.15 -16.79 0.07
N ASP A 260 -11.96 -17.61 0.76
CA ASP A 260 -12.89 -18.58 0.13
C ASP A 260 -13.98 -17.85 -0.63
N THR A 261 -14.50 -16.75 -0.08
CA THR A 261 -15.51 -15.91 -0.76
C THR A 261 -14.89 -15.22 -1.99
N GLU A 262 -13.70 -14.64 -1.87
CA GLU A 262 -12.98 -14.01 -2.99
C GLU A 262 -12.75 -14.99 -4.14
N LEU A 263 -12.25 -16.20 -3.84
CA LEU A 263 -12.07 -17.24 -4.86
C LEU A 263 -13.39 -17.64 -5.52
N THR A 264 -14.47 -17.76 -4.74
CA THR A 264 -15.81 -18.08 -5.25
C THR A 264 -16.32 -16.97 -6.18
N MET A 265 -16.20 -15.71 -5.80
CA MET A 265 -16.57 -14.56 -6.63
C MET A 265 -15.77 -14.53 -7.93
N PHE A 266 -14.45 -14.79 -7.83
CA PHE A 266 -13.59 -14.89 -9.01
C PHE A 266 -14.07 -16.02 -9.94
N GLN A 267 -14.35 -17.21 -9.42
CA GLN A 267 -14.82 -18.34 -10.21
C GLN A 267 -16.17 -18.06 -10.88
N ASN A 268 -17.07 -17.37 -10.19
CA ASN A 268 -18.41 -16.99 -10.69
C ASN A 268 -18.40 -15.80 -11.67
N ASN A 269 -17.24 -15.22 -12.00
CA ASN A 269 -17.07 -13.99 -12.79
C ASN A 269 -17.67 -12.73 -12.16
N GLU A 270 -17.73 -12.67 -10.84
CA GLU A 270 -18.08 -11.48 -10.06
C GLU A 270 -16.86 -10.60 -9.80
N LEU A 271 -15.65 -11.19 -9.85
CA LEU A 271 -14.35 -10.50 -9.82
C LEU A 271 -13.57 -10.80 -11.10
N ASP A 272 -12.87 -9.78 -11.59
CA ASP A 272 -11.91 -9.89 -12.69
C ASP A 272 -10.48 -10.13 -12.18
N ILE A 273 -10.18 -9.62 -10.97
CA ILE A 273 -8.88 -9.73 -10.30
C ILE A 273 -9.11 -10.08 -8.83
N GLY A 274 -8.37 -11.06 -8.33
CA GLY A 274 -8.26 -11.42 -6.91
C GLY A 274 -6.79 -11.56 -6.50
N GLU A 275 -6.49 -11.42 -5.21
CA GLU A 275 -5.12 -11.42 -4.70
C GLU A 275 -4.84 -12.47 -3.62
N ASN A 276 -5.87 -12.92 -2.92
CA ASN A 276 -5.68 -13.73 -1.72
C ASN A 276 -6.40 -15.08 -1.84
N PRO A 277 -5.93 -16.00 -2.71
CA PRO A 277 -6.53 -17.32 -2.78
C PRO A 277 -6.34 -18.07 -1.46
N PRO A 278 -7.31 -18.92 -1.04
CA PRO A 278 -7.20 -19.74 0.14
C PRO A 278 -5.89 -20.52 0.17
N LEU A 279 -5.16 -20.50 1.28
CA LEU A 279 -3.81 -21.06 1.37
C LEU A 279 -3.73 -22.54 0.97
N GLN A 280 -4.77 -23.32 1.25
CA GLN A 280 -4.88 -24.72 0.85
C GLN A 280 -5.02 -24.91 -0.68
N GLU A 281 -5.48 -23.90 -1.41
CA GLU A 281 -5.71 -23.93 -2.85
C GLU A 281 -4.51 -23.39 -3.65
N VAL A 282 -3.62 -22.63 -3.01
CA VAL A 282 -2.51 -21.89 -3.67
C VAL A 282 -1.71 -22.80 -4.62
N LYS A 283 -1.23 -23.95 -4.11
CA LYS A 283 -0.43 -24.88 -4.95
C LYS A 283 -1.20 -25.38 -6.17
N ARG A 284 -2.49 -25.71 -6.00
CA ARG A 284 -3.35 -26.16 -7.11
C ARG A 284 -3.56 -25.05 -8.13
N LEU A 285 -3.92 -23.86 -7.67
CA LEU A 285 -4.20 -22.71 -8.54
C LEU A 285 -2.95 -22.24 -9.32
N ILE A 286 -1.77 -22.37 -8.74
CA ILE A 286 -0.50 -22.13 -9.44
C ILE A 286 -0.24 -23.23 -10.47
N ALA A 287 -0.44 -24.50 -10.10
CA ALA A 287 -0.16 -25.63 -10.97
C ALA A 287 -1.09 -25.69 -12.20
N ASP A 288 -2.35 -25.28 -12.08
CA ASP A 288 -3.33 -25.25 -13.17
C ASP A 288 -3.31 -23.93 -13.97
N GLY A 289 -2.47 -22.97 -13.56
CA GLY A 289 -2.31 -21.67 -14.24
C GLY A 289 -3.41 -20.65 -13.95
N THR A 290 -4.30 -20.92 -12.99
CA THR A 290 -5.33 -19.97 -12.55
C THR A 290 -4.71 -18.81 -11.75
N ALA A 291 -3.70 -19.11 -10.93
CA ALA A 291 -2.95 -18.11 -10.18
C ALA A 291 -1.58 -17.85 -10.81
N THR A 292 -1.17 -16.59 -10.79
CA THR A 292 0.17 -16.13 -11.20
C THR A 292 0.94 -15.68 -9.96
N VAL A 293 2.17 -16.16 -9.82
CA VAL A 293 3.09 -15.71 -8.77
C VAL A 293 3.97 -14.61 -9.34
N LEU A 294 3.96 -13.45 -8.70
CA LEU A 294 4.77 -12.28 -9.07
C LEU A 294 5.75 -11.95 -7.95
N PRO A 295 6.97 -11.46 -8.27
CA PRO A 295 7.90 -10.96 -7.27
C PRO A 295 7.28 -9.80 -6.48
N ASP A 296 7.51 -9.78 -5.17
CA ASP A 296 7.18 -8.65 -4.30
C ASP A 296 8.38 -8.41 -3.36
N PRO A 297 9.14 -7.32 -3.52
CA PRO A 297 10.30 -7.03 -2.71
C PRO A 297 9.91 -6.48 -1.32
N SER A 298 9.01 -7.17 -0.64
CA SER A 298 8.48 -6.83 0.69
C SER A 298 8.88 -7.86 1.73
N THR A 299 8.82 -7.48 3.00
CA THR A 299 9.13 -8.35 4.14
C THR A 299 7.91 -8.51 5.03
N TYR A 300 7.51 -9.76 5.30
CA TYR A 300 6.54 -10.12 6.32
C TYR A 300 7.25 -10.32 7.65
N TYR A 301 6.81 -9.65 8.69
CA TYR A 301 7.46 -9.71 10.00
C TYR A 301 6.47 -9.52 11.14
N TYR A 302 6.95 -9.71 12.37
CA TYR A 302 6.26 -9.28 13.58
C TYR A 302 7.08 -8.21 14.29
N ILE A 303 6.42 -7.34 15.03
CA ILE A 303 7.00 -6.26 15.81
C ILE A 303 6.93 -6.65 17.28
N PHE A 304 8.03 -6.53 18.01
CA PHE A 304 8.01 -6.52 19.45
C PHE A 304 7.77 -5.10 19.97
N ASN A 305 6.89 -4.92 20.94
CA ASN A 305 6.88 -3.70 21.71
C ASN A 305 8.03 -3.75 22.72
N THR A 306 9.16 -3.07 22.40
CA THR A 306 10.39 -3.14 23.19
C THR A 306 10.29 -2.41 24.53
N GLN A 307 9.21 -1.66 24.78
CA GLN A 307 8.94 -1.01 26.06
C GLN A 307 8.11 -1.89 27.02
N LYS A 308 7.58 -3.03 26.53
CA LYS A 308 6.75 -3.94 27.34
C LYS A 308 7.52 -5.20 27.73
N LYS A 309 7.39 -5.60 29.01
CA LYS A 309 7.86 -6.92 29.46
C LYS A 309 7.08 -8.04 28.79
N PRO A 310 7.79 -9.14 28.43
CA PRO A 310 9.20 -9.43 28.66
C PRO A 310 10.11 -8.97 27.50
N PHE A 311 9.59 -8.25 26.48
CA PHE A 311 10.31 -7.88 25.26
C PHE A 311 11.19 -6.63 25.39
N ASP A 312 11.28 -6.04 26.58
CA ASP A 312 12.31 -5.08 26.96
C ASP A 312 13.71 -5.71 27.05
N ASP A 313 13.78 -7.06 27.22
CA ASP A 313 15.03 -7.82 27.25
C ASP A 313 15.35 -8.42 25.86
N VAL A 314 16.49 -8.04 25.29
CA VAL A 314 16.97 -8.53 23.99
C VAL A 314 17.12 -10.05 23.93
N ARG A 315 17.48 -10.70 25.06
CA ARG A 315 17.62 -12.16 25.14
C ARG A 315 16.27 -12.85 24.92
N VAL A 316 15.19 -12.26 25.42
CA VAL A 316 13.82 -12.76 25.19
C VAL A 316 13.43 -12.56 23.72
N ARG A 317 13.66 -11.39 23.14
CA ARG A 317 13.39 -11.14 21.72
C ARG A 317 14.12 -12.14 20.83
N LYS A 318 15.40 -12.39 21.08
CA LYS A 318 16.18 -13.41 20.37
C LYS A 318 15.61 -14.81 20.56
N ALA A 319 15.25 -15.18 21.78
CA ALA A 319 14.69 -16.51 22.06
C ALA A 319 13.39 -16.76 21.27
N PHE A 320 12.47 -15.79 21.24
CA PHE A 320 11.23 -15.90 20.50
C PHE A 320 11.46 -15.91 18.98
N THR A 321 12.44 -15.17 18.49
CA THR A 321 12.81 -15.11 17.05
C THR A 321 13.44 -16.43 16.59
N TYR A 322 14.37 -17.00 17.35
CA TYR A 322 15.13 -18.21 16.99
C TYR A 322 14.31 -19.49 17.14
N ALA A 323 13.23 -19.47 17.92
CA ALA A 323 12.34 -20.60 18.10
C ALA A 323 11.35 -20.84 16.96
N ILE A 324 11.37 -19.99 15.90
CA ILE A 324 10.48 -20.08 14.73
C ILE A 324 11.16 -20.90 13.62
N ASP A 325 10.42 -21.84 13.03
CA ASP A 325 10.76 -22.58 11.82
C ASP A 325 10.10 -21.90 10.60
N ARG A 326 10.82 -20.94 10.01
CA ARG A 326 10.35 -20.16 8.85
C ARG A 326 10.21 -21.01 7.60
N LYS A 327 11.12 -21.98 7.44
CA LYS A 327 11.05 -22.93 6.33
C LYS A 327 9.72 -23.69 6.38
N SER A 328 9.33 -24.19 7.54
CA SER A 328 8.05 -24.87 7.70
C SER A 328 6.85 -23.95 7.40
N ILE A 329 6.93 -22.66 7.78
CA ILE A 329 5.85 -21.70 7.47
C ILE A 329 5.70 -21.53 5.95
N VAL A 330 6.80 -21.30 5.21
CA VAL A 330 6.71 -21.04 3.76
C VAL A 330 6.35 -22.30 2.96
N GLU A 331 6.77 -23.49 3.40
CA GLU A 331 6.51 -24.76 2.71
C GLU A 331 5.12 -25.35 3.02
N ASN A 332 4.59 -25.14 4.24
CA ASN A 332 3.39 -25.82 4.72
C ASN A 332 2.21 -24.89 5.01
N VAL A 333 2.44 -23.59 5.24
CA VAL A 333 1.36 -22.63 5.50
C VAL A 333 1.09 -21.77 4.28
N THR A 334 2.06 -20.98 3.80
CA THR A 334 1.84 -20.01 2.71
C THR A 334 1.94 -20.62 1.32
N GLN A 335 2.87 -21.54 1.08
CA GLN A 335 2.96 -22.45 -0.07
C GLN A 335 3.09 -21.83 -1.47
N ALA A 336 3.42 -20.52 -1.58
CA ALA A 336 3.50 -19.80 -2.85
C ALA A 336 4.93 -19.52 -3.33
N GLY A 337 5.94 -20.07 -2.65
CA GLY A 337 7.34 -19.86 -3.02
C GLY A 337 8.02 -18.67 -2.33
N GLN A 338 7.44 -18.16 -1.25
CA GLN A 338 8.09 -17.21 -0.37
C GLN A 338 9.44 -17.74 0.11
N LYS A 339 10.40 -16.85 0.37
CA LYS A 339 11.70 -17.22 0.94
C LYS A 339 11.72 -16.93 2.43
N PRO A 340 12.22 -17.84 3.30
CA PRO A 340 12.46 -17.54 4.71
C PRO A 340 13.30 -16.26 4.87
N ALA A 341 12.90 -15.36 5.77
CA ALA A 341 13.64 -14.12 6.03
C ALA A 341 14.48 -14.26 7.31
N LEU A 342 15.80 -14.22 7.14
CA LEU A 342 16.79 -14.24 8.23
C LEU A 342 17.52 -12.89 8.32
N ALA A 343 16.92 -11.87 7.72
CA ALA A 343 17.32 -10.48 7.63
C ALA A 343 16.08 -9.62 7.39
N PHE A 344 16.19 -8.29 7.43
CA PHE A 344 15.03 -7.42 7.26
C PHE A 344 14.86 -6.92 5.83
N VAL A 345 15.92 -6.44 5.19
CA VAL A 345 15.88 -5.98 3.79
C VAL A 345 15.76 -7.18 2.85
N PRO A 346 14.75 -7.23 1.97
CA PRO A 346 14.57 -8.34 1.03
C PRO A 346 15.51 -8.26 -0.18
N PHE A 347 15.41 -9.24 -1.08
CA PHE A 347 16.07 -9.23 -2.38
C PHE A 347 15.44 -8.19 -3.33
N GLY A 348 16.22 -7.77 -4.34
CA GLY A 348 15.77 -6.87 -5.40
C GLY A 348 16.30 -5.45 -5.30
N PHE A 349 17.15 -5.15 -4.32
CA PHE A 349 17.75 -3.83 -4.14
C PHE A 349 19.24 -3.83 -4.51
N PRO A 350 19.73 -2.73 -5.16
CA PRO A 350 21.12 -2.65 -5.55
C PRO A 350 22.05 -2.52 -4.34
N ASP A 351 23.21 -3.18 -4.43
CA ASP A 351 24.35 -3.00 -3.54
C ASP A 351 25.33 -1.95 -4.09
N ALA A 352 26.41 -1.69 -3.37
CA ALA A 352 27.46 -0.75 -3.78
C ALA A 352 28.15 -1.16 -5.09
N THR A 353 28.29 -2.45 -5.33
CA THR A 353 28.87 -2.99 -6.57
C THR A 353 27.77 -3.08 -7.64
N PRO A 354 27.96 -2.47 -8.83
CA PRO A 354 26.97 -2.56 -9.89
C PRO A 354 26.58 -4.00 -10.24
N GLY A 355 25.28 -4.31 -10.21
CA GLY A 355 24.73 -5.63 -10.48
C GLY A 355 24.71 -6.58 -9.29
N ALA A 356 25.26 -6.21 -8.14
CA ALA A 356 25.11 -6.96 -6.90
C ALA A 356 23.79 -6.62 -6.19
N ASP A 357 23.22 -7.60 -5.50
CA ASP A 357 22.00 -7.48 -4.69
C ASP A 357 22.37 -7.26 -3.23
N TYR A 358 21.70 -6.28 -2.60
CA TYR A 358 21.94 -5.91 -1.20
C TYR A 358 21.80 -7.11 -0.26
N ARG A 359 20.73 -7.92 -0.43
CA ARG A 359 20.51 -9.08 0.44
C ARG A 359 21.51 -10.19 0.21
N GLU A 360 21.91 -10.42 -1.05
CA GLU A 360 22.93 -11.45 -1.35
C GLU A 360 24.29 -11.11 -0.74
N VAL A 361 24.68 -9.83 -0.75
CA VAL A 361 25.92 -9.35 -0.12
C VAL A 361 25.82 -9.38 1.41
N GLY A 362 24.72 -8.90 1.98
CA GLY A 362 24.50 -8.85 3.44
C GLY A 362 24.33 -10.21 4.09
N GLY A 363 23.80 -11.21 3.37
CA GLY A 363 23.58 -12.58 3.86
C GLY A 363 22.57 -12.66 5.02
N ASP A 364 22.62 -13.76 5.74
CA ASP A 364 21.74 -14.05 6.89
C ASP A 364 22.39 -13.60 8.19
N TYR A 365 21.61 -13.08 9.13
CA TYR A 365 22.09 -12.59 10.43
C TYR A 365 21.89 -13.59 11.57
N PHE A 366 21.04 -14.59 11.41
CA PHE A 366 20.80 -15.62 12.40
C PHE A 366 20.41 -16.95 11.73
N LYS A 367 20.44 -18.04 12.52
CA LYS A 367 20.07 -19.37 12.04
C LYS A 367 18.57 -19.61 12.27
N ASP A 368 17.88 -20.10 11.25
CA ASP A 368 16.48 -20.50 11.35
C ASP A 368 16.30 -21.69 12.30
N ASN A 369 15.21 -21.70 13.06
CA ASN A 369 14.82 -22.79 13.95
C ASN A 369 15.94 -23.26 14.92
N ASP A 370 16.67 -22.29 15.52
CA ASP A 370 17.72 -22.57 16.51
C ASP A 370 17.14 -22.66 17.93
N VAL A 371 16.36 -23.72 18.14
CA VAL A 371 15.57 -23.94 19.38
C VAL A 371 16.46 -24.08 20.60
N GLU A 372 17.63 -24.69 20.49
CA GLU A 372 18.52 -24.88 21.65
C GLU A 372 19.11 -23.54 22.13
N THR A 373 19.55 -22.69 21.21
CA THR A 373 19.99 -21.33 21.55
C THR A 373 18.83 -20.51 22.11
N ALA A 374 17.63 -20.66 21.54
CA ALA A 374 16.43 -19.96 22.01
C ALA A 374 16.09 -20.32 23.47
N LYS A 375 16.11 -21.62 23.84
CA LYS A 375 15.89 -22.09 25.21
C LYS A 375 16.93 -21.55 26.20
N GLN A 376 18.20 -21.56 25.79
CA GLN A 376 19.28 -21.06 26.63
C GLN A 376 19.12 -19.56 26.91
N LEU A 377 18.86 -18.77 25.86
CA LEU A 377 18.65 -17.31 26.00
C LEU A 377 17.45 -16.99 26.89
N LEU A 378 16.36 -17.76 26.76
CA LEU A 378 15.17 -17.58 27.58
C LEU A 378 15.43 -17.94 29.06
N ALA A 379 16.21 -18.99 29.30
CA ALA A 379 16.63 -19.37 30.65
C ALA A 379 17.54 -18.35 31.29
N ASP A 380 18.52 -17.81 30.52
CA ASP A 380 19.43 -16.74 30.96
C ASP A 380 18.70 -15.41 31.25
N ALA A 381 17.54 -15.19 30.59
CA ALA A 381 16.64 -14.08 30.87
C ALA A 381 15.75 -14.31 32.11
N GLY A 382 15.81 -15.49 32.75
CA GLY A 382 15.06 -15.80 33.96
C GLY A 382 13.75 -16.56 33.72
N TYR A 383 13.51 -17.06 32.51
CA TYR A 383 12.27 -17.78 32.14
C TYR A 383 12.54 -19.22 31.66
N PRO A 384 13.23 -20.07 32.43
CA PRO A 384 13.56 -21.43 32.00
C PRO A 384 12.29 -22.24 31.66
N ASN A 385 12.24 -22.78 30.42
CA ASN A 385 11.07 -23.50 29.89
C ASN A 385 9.77 -22.68 29.98
N GLY A 386 9.82 -21.38 29.82
CA GLY A 386 8.67 -20.47 29.89
C GLY A 386 8.14 -20.17 31.28
N LYS A 387 8.78 -20.73 32.34
CA LYS A 387 8.33 -20.50 33.71
C LYS A 387 8.46 -19.01 34.10
N GLY A 388 7.32 -18.41 34.48
CA GLY A 388 7.28 -16.99 34.87
C GLY A 388 7.03 -16.01 33.71
N LEU A 389 6.99 -16.46 32.46
CA LEU A 389 6.52 -15.64 31.36
C LEU A 389 5.06 -15.22 31.56
N PRO A 390 4.69 -13.99 31.23
CA PRO A 390 3.28 -13.63 31.08
C PRO A 390 2.66 -14.37 29.89
N GLU A 391 1.35 -14.36 29.76
CA GLU A 391 0.68 -14.76 28.52
C GLU A 391 1.08 -13.78 27.41
N ILE A 392 1.58 -14.30 26.29
CA ILE A 392 2.07 -13.50 25.16
C ILE A 392 0.91 -13.28 24.20
N GLU A 393 0.54 -12.05 23.97
CA GLU A 393 -0.47 -11.71 22.98
C GLU A 393 0.19 -11.42 21.62
N ILE A 394 -0.31 -12.08 20.56
CA ILE A 394 -0.02 -11.76 19.16
C ILE A 394 -1.26 -11.05 18.60
N LEU A 395 -1.07 -9.79 18.23
CA LEU A 395 -2.05 -8.97 17.52
C LEU A 395 -1.82 -9.04 16.01
N TYR A 396 -2.89 -9.20 15.22
CA TYR A 396 -2.83 -9.15 13.76
C TYR A 396 -4.11 -8.52 13.18
N ASN A 397 -4.02 -7.88 11.99
CA ASN A 397 -5.21 -7.41 11.28
C ASN A 397 -5.99 -8.60 10.72
N THR A 398 -7.32 -8.49 10.68
CA THR A 398 -8.22 -9.56 10.25
C THR A 398 -7.84 -10.07 8.85
N SER A 399 -7.43 -11.31 8.78
CA SER A 399 -7.03 -12.04 7.57
C SER A 399 -6.87 -13.51 7.90
N GLU A 400 -7.40 -14.39 7.05
CA GLU A 400 -7.24 -15.84 7.21
C GLU A 400 -5.78 -16.27 7.11
N GLY A 401 -5.01 -15.64 6.20
CA GLY A 401 -3.59 -15.89 6.03
C GLY A 401 -2.79 -15.51 7.27
N HIS A 402 -3.01 -14.29 7.81
CA HIS A 402 -2.33 -13.84 9.02
C HIS A 402 -2.66 -14.70 10.24
N LYS A 403 -3.93 -15.14 10.37
CA LYS A 403 -4.37 -16.05 11.40
C LYS A 403 -3.59 -17.37 11.35
N LYS A 404 -3.48 -18.01 10.19
CA LYS A 404 -2.77 -19.29 10.01
C LYS A 404 -1.28 -19.19 10.36
N ILE A 405 -0.63 -18.09 9.96
CA ILE A 405 0.77 -17.83 10.30
C ILE A 405 0.93 -17.62 11.81
N ALA A 406 0.04 -16.81 12.43
CA ALA A 406 0.05 -16.57 13.87
C ALA A 406 -0.20 -17.86 14.68
N GLU A 407 -1.13 -18.73 14.24
CA GLU A 407 -1.38 -20.05 14.83
C GLU A 407 -0.12 -20.93 14.77
N ALA A 408 0.59 -20.97 13.63
CA ALA A 408 1.82 -21.73 13.49
C ALA A 408 2.93 -21.23 14.43
N ILE A 409 3.13 -19.91 14.50
CA ILE A 409 4.12 -19.28 15.39
C ILE A 409 3.76 -19.53 16.86
N ALA A 410 2.49 -19.36 17.24
CA ALA A 410 2.01 -19.63 18.60
C ALA A 410 2.28 -21.08 19.02
N GLN A 411 2.04 -22.04 18.11
CA GLN A 411 2.34 -23.45 18.36
C GLN A 411 3.85 -23.69 18.52
N MET A 412 4.70 -23.07 17.71
CA MET A 412 6.15 -23.17 17.83
C MET A 412 6.63 -22.62 19.17
N TRP A 413 6.18 -21.43 19.58
CA TRP A 413 6.53 -20.84 20.88
C TRP A 413 6.04 -21.64 22.06
N THR A 414 4.83 -22.21 21.97
CA THR A 414 4.31 -23.08 23.02
C THR A 414 5.14 -24.37 23.15
N THR A 415 5.47 -25.00 22.02
CA THR A 415 6.22 -26.28 22.01
C THR A 415 7.69 -26.07 22.39
N ASN A 416 8.33 -25.03 21.81
CA ASN A 416 9.78 -24.85 21.94
C ASN A 416 10.17 -24.10 23.22
N LEU A 417 9.35 -23.14 23.66
CA LEU A 417 9.69 -22.23 24.76
C LEU A 417 8.80 -22.43 26.00
N GLY A 418 7.70 -23.19 25.90
CA GLY A 418 6.72 -23.30 26.96
C GLY A 418 5.88 -22.05 27.20
N ALA A 419 5.84 -21.14 26.21
CA ALA A 419 5.07 -19.91 26.29
C ALA A 419 3.56 -20.18 26.17
N LYS A 420 2.75 -19.43 26.92
CA LYS A 420 1.31 -19.34 26.68
C LYS A 420 1.06 -18.23 25.71
N VAL A 421 0.34 -18.50 24.62
CA VAL A 421 0.11 -17.52 23.55
C VAL A 421 -1.39 -17.33 23.34
N LYS A 422 -1.80 -16.06 23.28
CA LYS A 422 -3.15 -15.62 22.90
C LYS A 422 -3.09 -14.93 21.53
N LEU A 423 -4.05 -15.24 20.67
CA LEU A 423 -4.19 -14.58 19.37
C LEU A 423 -5.36 -13.59 19.42
N THR A 424 -5.13 -12.37 18.95
CA THR A 424 -6.15 -11.32 18.88
C THR A 424 -6.10 -10.69 17.48
N ASN A 425 -7.25 -10.56 16.83
CA ASN A 425 -7.36 -9.84 15.57
C ASN A 425 -8.20 -8.59 15.71
N GLN A 426 -7.91 -7.61 14.87
CA GLN A 426 -8.65 -6.35 14.74
C GLN A 426 -8.85 -6.05 13.27
N GLU A 427 -9.90 -5.29 12.97
CA GLU A 427 -10.12 -4.68 11.66
C GLU A 427 -8.96 -3.72 11.33
N TRP A 428 -8.69 -3.46 10.05
CA TRP A 428 -7.46 -2.81 9.57
C TRP A 428 -7.18 -1.46 10.24
N GLY A 429 -8.11 -0.50 10.21
CA GLY A 429 -7.91 0.82 10.81
C GLY A 429 -7.71 0.75 12.34
N VAL A 430 -8.53 -0.05 13.05
CA VAL A 430 -8.37 -0.26 14.51
C VAL A 430 -7.04 -0.92 14.84
N TYR A 431 -6.57 -1.79 13.96
CA TYR A 431 -5.29 -2.47 14.11
C TYR A 431 -4.11 -1.49 13.96
N LEU A 432 -4.15 -0.58 12.98
CA LEU A 432 -3.15 0.47 12.81
C LEU A 432 -3.10 1.37 14.04
N ASP A 433 -4.23 1.93 14.49
CA ASP A 433 -4.33 2.71 15.74
C ASP A 433 -3.71 1.98 16.95
N SER A 434 -3.93 0.67 17.06
CA SER A 434 -3.39 -0.13 18.17
C SER A 434 -1.88 -0.26 18.09
N ARG A 435 -1.31 -0.33 16.90
CA ARG A 435 0.15 -0.35 16.68
C ARG A 435 0.77 0.99 17.06
N ASP A 436 0.25 2.08 16.52
CA ASP A 436 0.78 3.44 16.72
C ASP A 436 0.76 3.84 18.20
N GLN A 437 -0.30 3.46 18.91
CA GLN A 437 -0.43 3.68 20.35
C GLN A 437 0.36 2.69 21.22
N GLY A 438 1.01 1.68 20.63
CA GLY A 438 1.73 0.64 21.36
C GLY A 438 0.83 -0.28 22.19
N ASN A 439 -0.44 -0.45 21.79
CA ASN A 439 -1.43 -1.28 22.50
C ASN A 439 -1.31 -2.78 22.15
N PHE A 440 -0.08 -3.30 22.05
CA PHE A 440 0.23 -4.70 21.74
C PHE A 440 1.49 -5.14 22.50
N MET A 441 1.71 -6.47 22.57
CA MET A 441 2.99 -7.07 22.99
C MET A 441 3.82 -7.49 21.78
N VAL A 442 3.19 -8.23 20.87
CA VAL A 442 3.71 -8.62 19.56
C VAL A 442 2.64 -8.31 18.53
N ALA A 443 2.98 -7.58 17.47
CA ALA A 443 2.04 -7.28 16.40
C ALA A 443 2.57 -7.80 15.05
N ARG A 444 1.68 -8.28 14.20
CA ARG A 444 2.00 -8.63 12.81
C ARG A 444 2.34 -7.37 12.03
N ALA A 445 3.27 -7.44 11.10
CA ALA A 445 3.52 -6.35 10.15
C ALA A 445 3.95 -6.86 8.77
N GLY A 446 3.97 -5.96 7.83
CA GLY A 446 4.58 -6.13 6.52
C GLY A 446 5.10 -4.79 6.06
N TRP A 447 6.26 -4.78 5.40
CA TRP A 447 6.79 -3.58 4.79
C TRP A 447 7.05 -3.83 3.31
N GLY A 448 6.36 -3.07 2.47
CA GLY A 448 6.68 -2.94 1.06
C GLY A 448 7.51 -1.68 0.85
N PRO A 449 8.42 -1.67 -0.12
CA PRO A 449 9.24 -0.49 -0.36
C PRO A 449 8.42 0.67 -0.91
N ASP A 450 8.79 1.89 -0.53
CA ASP A 450 8.18 3.13 -1.03
C ASP A 450 8.94 3.66 -2.25
N TYR A 451 10.19 3.24 -2.42
CA TYR A 451 11.08 3.61 -3.53
C TYR A 451 12.20 2.56 -3.74
N ALA A 452 12.91 2.65 -4.87
CA ALA A 452 13.91 1.66 -5.34
C ALA A 452 15.25 1.77 -4.60
N ASP A 453 15.27 1.65 -3.27
CA ASP A 453 16.49 1.68 -2.47
C ASP A 453 16.30 0.93 -1.15
N ALA A 454 17.35 0.25 -0.65
CA ALA A 454 17.32 -0.46 0.63
C ALA A 454 17.04 0.49 1.82
N MET A 455 17.26 1.78 1.68
CA MET A 455 16.99 2.78 2.70
C MET A 455 15.52 2.78 3.14
N THR A 456 14.57 2.46 2.24
CA THR A 456 13.13 2.39 2.59
C THR A 456 12.80 1.38 3.71
N PHE A 457 13.67 0.38 3.93
CA PHE A 457 13.56 -0.60 5.02
C PHE A 457 14.33 -0.16 6.27
N MET A 458 15.25 0.77 6.12
CA MET A 458 16.19 1.12 7.18
C MET A 458 15.80 2.40 7.91
N ASP A 459 15.35 3.42 7.20
CA ASP A 459 15.04 4.72 7.81
C ASP A 459 13.76 4.74 8.66
N MET A 460 12.87 3.77 8.47
CA MET A 460 11.69 3.62 9.31
C MET A 460 12.00 3.23 10.77
N HIS A 461 13.16 2.62 11.04
CA HIS A 461 13.52 2.13 12.38
C HIS A 461 14.40 3.11 13.20
N VAL A 462 14.60 4.35 12.74
CA VAL A 462 15.30 5.36 13.52
C VAL A 462 14.53 5.66 14.82
N THR A 463 15.27 6.06 15.86
CA THR A 463 14.66 6.38 17.15
C THR A 463 13.60 7.46 17.02
N GLY A 464 12.36 7.14 17.41
CA GLY A 464 11.21 8.05 17.32
C GLY A 464 10.69 8.31 15.91
N GLY A 465 11.09 7.49 14.92
CA GLY A 465 10.52 7.53 13.55
C GLY A 465 9.03 7.19 13.54
N GLY A 466 8.26 7.81 12.65
CA GLY A 466 6.80 7.67 12.59
C GLY A 466 6.32 6.24 12.38
N ASN A 467 7.05 5.44 11.58
CA ASN A 467 6.74 4.02 11.34
C ASN A 467 7.52 3.05 12.27
N ASN A 468 8.18 3.55 13.34
CA ASN A 468 8.91 2.70 14.28
C ASN A 468 8.00 2.21 15.43
N ASP A 469 7.02 1.40 15.13
CA ASP A 469 6.07 0.87 16.12
C ASP A 469 6.70 -0.09 17.15
N SER A 470 7.95 -0.49 16.93
CA SER A 470 8.67 -1.28 17.94
C SER A 470 9.09 -0.44 19.16
N PHE A 471 9.07 0.89 19.04
CA PHE A 471 9.57 1.84 20.02
C PHE A 471 11.03 1.60 20.39
N TRP A 472 11.76 0.91 19.54
CA TRP A 472 13.19 0.65 19.69
C TRP A 472 13.99 1.89 19.31
N GLY A 473 15.15 2.03 19.93
CA GLY A 473 16.10 3.09 19.59
C GLY A 473 17.52 2.66 19.86
N ASN A 474 18.42 3.01 18.92
CA ASN A 474 19.85 2.76 19.06
C ASN A 474 20.63 3.90 18.39
N LYS A 475 21.41 4.64 19.20
CA LYS A 475 22.16 5.82 18.73
C LYS A 475 23.16 5.52 17.61
N GLU A 476 23.76 4.32 17.61
CA GLU A 476 24.71 3.95 16.57
C GLU A 476 23.98 3.60 15.27
N TYR A 477 22.81 2.95 15.35
CA TYR A 477 21.92 2.76 14.23
C TYR A 477 21.54 4.10 13.60
N ASP A 478 21.04 5.04 14.41
CA ASP A 478 20.62 6.37 13.94
C ASP A 478 21.79 7.11 13.27
N ARG A 479 23.00 7.02 13.84
CA ARG A 479 24.21 7.62 13.27
C ARG A 479 24.56 7.02 11.90
N LEU A 480 24.44 5.70 11.76
CA LEU A 480 24.72 5.00 10.49
C LEU A 480 23.67 5.33 9.42
N ILE A 481 22.40 5.39 9.78
CA ILE A 481 21.34 5.81 8.86
C ILE A 481 21.57 7.25 8.38
N LYS A 482 21.96 8.14 9.29
CA LYS A 482 22.33 9.52 8.92
C LYS A 482 23.49 9.56 7.94
N ILE A 483 24.57 8.78 8.17
CA ILE A 483 25.68 8.67 7.21
C ILE A 483 25.19 8.20 5.86
N ALA A 484 24.31 7.20 5.83
CA ALA A 484 23.78 6.66 4.57
C ALA A 484 22.88 7.67 3.82
N LYS A 485 22.13 8.52 4.54
CA LYS A 485 21.30 9.59 3.96
C LYS A 485 22.13 10.77 3.42
N GLU A 486 23.23 11.13 4.10
CA GLU A 486 24.04 12.29 3.78
C GLU A 486 25.17 12.02 2.77
N ASN A 487 25.37 10.75 2.34
CA ASN A 487 26.49 10.37 1.49
C ASN A 487 26.05 9.93 0.09
N ALA A 488 26.65 10.54 -0.95
CA ALA A 488 26.42 10.16 -2.34
C ALA A 488 27.29 8.97 -2.80
N ASP A 489 28.41 8.66 -2.09
CA ASP A 489 29.28 7.53 -2.42
C ASP A 489 28.58 6.21 -2.07
N PRO A 490 28.24 5.36 -3.08
CA PRO A 490 27.55 4.10 -2.84
C PRO A 490 28.29 3.18 -1.87
N ALA A 491 29.64 3.17 -1.89
CA ALA A 491 30.43 2.29 -1.02
C ALA A 491 30.28 2.71 0.46
N VAL A 492 30.30 4.01 0.75
CA VAL A 492 30.12 4.52 2.12
C VAL A 492 28.68 4.31 2.56
N ARG A 493 27.73 4.66 1.70
CA ARG A 493 26.30 4.63 1.95
C ARG A 493 25.79 3.21 2.23
N ILE A 494 26.06 2.27 1.32
CA ILE A 494 25.61 0.89 1.43
C ILE A 494 26.27 0.18 2.62
N LYS A 495 27.58 0.42 2.84
CA LYS A 495 28.26 -0.13 4.01
C LYS A 495 27.59 0.35 5.33
N ALA A 496 27.24 1.63 5.42
CA ALA A 496 26.56 2.14 6.61
C ALA A 496 25.19 1.47 6.82
N MET A 497 24.44 1.19 5.75
CA MET A 497 23.17 0.45 5.84
C MET A 497 23.38 -1.00 6.27
N HIS A 498 24.36 -1.74 5.74
CA HIS A 498 24.67 -3.10 6.20
C HIS A 498 25.07 -3.12 7.69
N ASP A 499 25.91 -2.17 8.12
CA ASP A 499 26.31 -2.07 9.53
C ASP A 499 25.09 -1.75 10.44
N ALA A 500 24.16 -0.90 9.96
CA ALA A 500 22.92 -0.59 10.66
C ALA A 500 21.98 -1.80 10.72
N GLU A 501 21.77 -2.52 9.60
CA GLU A 501 20.93 -3.74 9.59
C GLU A 501 21.49 -4.78 10.56
N LYS A 502 22.82 -4.92 10.62
CA LYS A 502 23.44 -5.83 11.57
C LYS A 502 23.10 -5.47 13.02
N ILE A 503 23.14 -4.19 13.41
CA ILE A 503 22.76 -3.75 14.76
C ILE A 503 21.30 -4.09 15.03
N MET A 504 20.39 -3.80 14.09
CA MET A 504 18.98 -4.09 14.22
C MET A 504 18.74 -5.60 14.36
N MET A 505 19.40 -6.43 13.57
CA MET A 505 19.28 -7.89 13.64
C MET A 505 20.00 -8.49 14.87
N ASP A 506 20.99 -7.83 15.43
CA ASP A 506 21.60 -8.20 16.71
C ASP A 506 20.68 -7.85 17.91
N GLU A 507 19.79 -6.87 17.80
CA GLU A 507 18.88 -6.47 18.88
C GLU A 507 17.42 -6.94 18.67
N LEU A 508 17.08 -7.33 17.44
CA LEU A 508 15.79 -7.90 17.04
C LEU A 508 14.55 -7.16 17.60
N PRO A 509 14.37 -5.88 17.28
CA PRO A 509 13.09 -5.21 17.58
C PRO A 509 11.93 -5.79 16.77
N VAL A 510 12.24 -6.47 15.67
CA VAL A 510 11.31 -7.13 14.77
C VAL A 510 11.70 -8.59 14.54
N ILE A 511 10.75 -9.40 14.10
CA ILE A 511 10.90 -10.82 13.76
C ILE A 511 10.64 -10.99 12.26
N PRO A 512 11.63 -10.94 11.37
CA PRO A 512 11.43 -11.29 9.97
C PRO A 512 10.94 -12.73 9.83
N ILE A 513 9.96 -12.98 8.98
CA ILE A 513 9.37 -14.32 8.77
C ILE A 513 9.67 -14.81 7.36
N TYR A 514 9.25 -14.04 6.34
CA TYR A 514 9.55 -14.36 4.94
C TYR A 514 9.58 -13.11 4.06
N PHE A 515 10.24 -13.23 2.93
CA PHE A 515 10.15 -12.28 1.83
C PHE A 515 8.97 -12.65 0.94
N TYR A 516 8.15 -11.65 0.60
CA TYR A 516 6.88 -11.85 -0.09
C TYR A 516 7.03 -12.34 -1.54
N VAL A 517 5.98 -12.95 -2.01
CA VAL A 517 5.56 -13.03 -3.40
C VAL A 517 4.07 -12.70 -3.45
N ASN A 518 3.61 -12.10 -4.54
CA ASN A 518 2.19 -11.86 -4.78
C ASN A 518 1.58 -13.04 -5.54
N VAL A 519 0.41 -13.51 -5.09
CA VAL A 519 -0.35 -14.57 -5.75
C VAL A 519 -1.63 -13.97 -6.29
N ASN A 520 -1.65 -13.67 -7.57
CA ASN A 520 -2.75 -12.96 -8.22
C ASN A 520 -3.59 -13.88 -9.10
N LEU A 521 -4.88 -13.66 -9.07
CA LEU A 521 -5.88 -14.28 -9.96
C LEU A 521 -6.30 -13.23 -10.99
N TYR A 522 -6.06 -13.50 -12.28
CA TYR A 522 -6.49 -12.62 -13.37
C TYR A 522 -7.40 -13.36 -14.33
N LYS A 523 -8.57 -12.79 -14.67
CA LYS A 523 -9.34 -13.29 -15.79
C LYS A 523 -8.53 -13.16 -17.08
N PRO A 524 -8.60 -14.13 -18.01
CA PRO A 524 -7.84 -14.06 -19.26
C PRO A 524 -8.14 -12.83 -20.12
N SER A 525 -9.32 -12.23 -19.95
CA SER A 525 -9.73 -10.98 -20.61
C SER A 525 -9.03 -9.73 -20.06
N VAL A 526 -8.56 -9.74 -18.82
CA VAL A 526 -7.86 -8.62 -18.19
C VAL A 526 -6.46 -8.49 -18.75
N LYS A 527 -6.10 -7.28 -19.18
CA LYS A 527 -4.81 -6.97 -19.81
C LYS A 527 -4.22 -5.68 -19.26
N ASN A 528 -2.89 -5.61 -19.24
CA ASN A 528 -2.10 -4.43 -18.89
C ASN A 528 -2.42 -3.81 -17.51
N VAL A 529 -2.87 -4.61 -16.57
CA VAL A 529 -2.81 -4.20 -15.16
C VAL A 529 -1.35 -4.20 -14.77
N ALA A 530 -0.84 -3.07 -14.33
CA ALA A 530 0.51 -3.02 -13.78
C ALA A 530 0.48 -3.40 -12.30
N VAL A 531 1.46 -4.18 -11.86
CA VAL A 531 1.75 -4.38 -10.43
C VAL A 531 2.88 -3.43 -10.11
N PRO A 532 2.63 -2.32 -9.41
CA PRO A 532 3.70 -1.38 -9.10
C PRO A 532 4.80 -2.07 -8.28
N PRO A 533 6.08 -1.74 -8.50
CA PRO A 533 7.15 -2.32 -7.71
C PRO A 533 7.13 -1.82 -6.26
N PHE A 534 6.42 -0.68 -6.02
CA PHE A 534 6.39 0.04 -4.75
C PHE A 534 5.00 0.60 -4.46
N GLY A 535 4.64 0.62 -3.17
CA GLY A 535 3.50 1.32 -2.62
C GLY A 535 2.14 0.64 -2.78
N ALA A 536 1.68 0.33 -3.97
CA ALA A 536 0.33 -0.19 -4.25
C ALA A 536 0.31 -1.67 -4.66
N TYR A 537 -0.87 -2.30 -4.61
CA TYR A 537 -1.07 -3.67 -5.12
C TYR A 537 -1.23 -3.71 -6.64
N GLN A 538 -2.09 -2.85 -7.19
CA GLN A 538 -2.47 -2.82 -8.60
C GLN A 538 -2.54 -1.38 -9.12
N GLU A 539 -2.23 -1.20 -10.41
CA GLU A 539 -2.32 0.07 -11.11
C GLU A 539 -3.19 -0.09 -12.36
N PHE A 540 -4.26 0.69 -12.46
CA PHE A 540 -5.32 0.53 -13.46
C PHE A 540 -5.23 1.49 -14.64
N LYS A 541 -4.32 2.47 -14.64
CA LYS A 541 -4.21 3.50 -15.70
C LYS A 541 -4.14 2.91 -17.10
N TRP A 542 -3.39 1.83 -17.28
CA TRP A 542 -3.16 1.19 -18.59
C TRP A 542 -4.00 -0.05 -18.83
N ALA A 543 -4.77 -0.46 -17.81
CA ALA A 543 -5.55 -1.68 -17.86
C ALA A 543 -6.70 -1.62 -18.89
N TYR A 544 -7.06 -2.77 -19.44
CA TYR A 544 -8.23 -2.93 -20.29
C TYR A 544 -8.77 -4.35 -20.28
N VAL A 545 -10.03 -4.50 -20.70
CA VAL A 545 -10.66 -5.81 -20.91
C VAL A 545 -10.69 -6.12 -22.40
N GLN A 546 -10.04 -7.21 -22.80
CA GLN A 546 -10.07 -7.72 -24.15
C GLN A 546 -11.34 -8.56 -24.35
N LYS A 547 -12.23 -8.13 -25.24
CA LYS A 547 -13.46 -8.87 -25.61
C LYS A 547 -13.17 -9.98 -26.59
#